data_922b8ebbc67687699295482df08d5797
#
_entry.id   922b8ebbc67687699295482df08d5797
#
_cell.length_a   1.000
_cell.length_b   1.000
_cell.length_c   1.000
_cell.angle_alpha   90.00
_cell.angle_beta   90.00
_cell.angle_gamma   90.00
#
_symmetry.space_group_name_H-M   'P 1'
#
loop_
_entity.id
_entity.type
_entity.pdbx_description
1 polymer ?
#
loop_
_entity_poly.entity_id
_entity_poly.type
_entity_poly.pdbx_seq_one_letter_code
_entity_poly.pdbx_strand_id
1 'polypeptide(L)'
;MNILRASSEEEMIAEFLNAEYRSERFSEDIKEAMNALSLNESIILSADLNSTADNSARKKLLGEFRGYGLDRDLFERFPTEIEWSLCIFARDDLSKIRYIDYSYWNELSQGTKSPLKAAENILGGAEIYGQSTEGFVKAAEFLKNGGKFPRIILLTSDLEHFVIVEGHLRMTAYALAPEYFDNVECFVGKCRGDDLKNWL
;
A
#
# COMPACT_ATOMS: atom_id res chain seq x y z
N MET A 1 6.34 2.32 -16.22
CA MET A 1 5.80 3.30 -15.28
C MET A 1 5.98 4.72 -15.85
N ASN A 2 4.96 5.57 -15.75
CA ASN A 2 5.00 6.96 -16.19
C ASN A 2 4.54 7.88 -15.05
N ILE A 3 5.30 8.97 -14.78
CA ILE A 3 4.90 9.97 -13.80
C ILE A 3 3.80 10.84 -14.42
N LEU A 4 2.65 10.95 -13.73
CA LEU A 4 1.55 11.82 -14.14
C LEU A 4 1.73 13.24 -13.61
N ARG A 5 2.08 13.36 -12.34
CA ARG A 5 2.30 14.64 -11.65
C ARG A 5 3.06 14.45 -10.35
N ALA A 6 3.61 15.56 -9.85
CA ALA A 6 4.05 15.60 -8.46
C ALA A 6 2.85 15.40 -7.51
N SER A 7 3.12 14.84 -6.34
CA SER A 7 2.18 14.64 -5.25
C SER A 7 2.78 15.11 -3.93
N SER A 8 2.07 14.90 -2.83
CA SER A 8 2.54 15.31 -1.51
C SER A 8 2.38 14.20 -0.47
N GLU A 9 3.04 14.38 0.67
CA GLU A 9 2.86 13.52 1.85
C GLU A 9 1.39 13.50 2.31
N GLU A 10 0.73 14.66 2.27
CA GLU A 10 -0.66 14.81 2.70
C GLU A 10 -1.63 14.03 1.80
N GLU A 11 -1.38 14.02 0.47
CA GLU A 11 -2.15 13.20 -0.46
C GLU A 11 -1.95 11.69 -0.19
N MET A 12 -0.70 11.28 0.01
CA MET A 12 -0.39 9.89 0.33
C MET A 12 -1.06 9.46 1.64
N ILE A 13 -0.97 10.27 2.69
CA ILE A 13 -1.61 9.98 3.98
C ILE A 13 -3.13 9.89 3.83
N ALA A 14 -3.76 10.79 3.10
CA ALA A 14 -5.19 10.76 2.86
C ALA A 14 -5.63 9.50 2.12
N GLU A 15 -4.89 9.09 1.10
CA GLU A 15 -5.13 7.82 0.37
C GLU A 15 -4.97 6.60 1.27
N PHE A 16 -3.88 6.55 2.06
CA PHE A 16 -3.63 5.46 3.01
C PHE A 16 -4.80 5.30 3.99
N LEU A 17 -5.17 6.39 4.66
CA LEU A 17 -6.24 6.37 5.65
C LEU A 17 -7.60 6.00 5.01
N ASN A 18 -7.90 6.49 3.81
CA ASN A 18 -9.13 6.15 3.10
C ASN A 18 -9.16 4.67 2.69
N ALA A 19 -8.05 4.09 2.28
CA ALA A 19 -7.96 2.68 1.94
C ALA A 19 -8.18 1.79 3.17
N GLU A 20 -7.53 2.10 4.29
CA GLU A 20 -7.63 1.33 5.53
C GLU A 20 -9.00 1.50 6.22
N TYR A 21 -9.60 2.71 6.17
CA TYR A 21 -10.94 2.96 6.70
C TYR A 21 -12.02 2.10 6.03
N ARG A 22 -11.82 1.75 4.76
CA ARG A 22 -12.71 0.89 3.97
C ARG A 22 -12.35 -0.59 4.02
N SER A 23 -11.24 -0.93 4.67
CA SER A 23 -10.76 -2.29 4.80
C SER A 23 -11.56 -3.07 5.84
N GLU A 24 -12.04 -4.27 5.52
CA GLU A 24 -12.68 -5.16 6.49
C GLU A 24 -11.75 -5.52 7.66
N ARG A 25 -10.43 -5.52 7.41
CA ARG A 25 -9.42 -5.89 8.41
C ARG A 25 -9.12 -4.77 9.41
N PHE A 26 -9.10 -3.50 8.94
CA PHE A 26 -8.54 -2.39 9.71
C PHE A 26 -9.54 -1.28 10.03
N SER A 27 -10.79 -1.38 9.53
CA SER A 27 -11.79 -0.33 9.73
C SER A 27 -12.12 -0.07 11.19
N GLU A 28 -12.11 -1.08 12.03
CA GLU A 28 -12.40 -0.92 13.46
C GLU A 28 -11.20 -0.27 14.19
N ASP A 29 -9.98 -0.73 13.93
CA ASP A 29 -8.77 -0.18 14.56
C ASP A 29 -8.60 1.31 14.25
N ILE A 30 -8.84 1.73 13.01
CA ILE A 30 -8.76 3.15 12.62
C ILE A 30 -9.87 3.98 13.26
N LYS A 31 -11.09 3.44 13.41
CA LYS A 31 -12.17 4.12 14.12
C LYS A 31 -11.87 4.30 15.62
N GLU A 32 -11.26 3.30 16.24
CA GLU A 32 -10.79 3.41 17.63
C GLU A 32 -9.74 4.52 17.77
N ALA A 33 -8.75 4.56 16.88
CA ALA A 33 -7.74 5.63 16.87
C ALA A 33 -8.38 7.02 16.62
N MET A 34 -9.36 7.12 15.72
CA MET A 34 -10.12 8.35 15.48
C MET A 34 -10.87 8.81 16.73
N ASN A 35 -11.55 7.90 17.42
CA ASN A 35 -12.27 8.19 18.66
C ASN A 35 -11.34 8.69 19.76
N ALA A 36 -10.17 8.05 19.92
CA ALA A 36 -9.15 8.47 20.88
C ALA A 36 -8.63 9.89 20.60
N LEU A 37 -8.58 10.29 19.35
CA LEU A 37 -8.17 11.62 18.90
C LEU A 37 -9.34 12.62 18.78
N SER A 38 -10.57 12.20 19.07
CA SER A 38 -11.81 13.01 18.90
C SER A 38 -11.96 13.54 17.46
N LEU A 39 -11.62 12.73 16.46
CA LEU A 39 -11.72 13.06 15.04
C LEU A 39 -13.03 12.56 14.44
N ASN A 40 -13.60 13.38 13.52
CA ASN A 40 -14.76 13.00 12.74
C ASN A 40 -14.31 12.26 11.46
N GLU A 41 -15.11 11.33 10.97
CA GLU A 41 -14.81 10.55 9.75
C GLU A 41 -14.71 11.41 8.47
N SER A 42 -15.25 12.63 8.47
CA SER A 42 -15.06 13.59 7.36
C SER A 42 -13.57 13.90 7.07
N ILE A 43 -12.70 13.77 8.10
CA ILE A 43 -11.26 13.97 7.93
C ILE A 43 -10.63 12.96 6.95
N ILE A 44 -11.26 11.79 6.80
CA ILE A 44 -10.86 10.74 5.85
C ILE A 44 -11.73 10.79 4.60
N LEU A 45 -13.07 10.76 4.78
CA LEU A 45 -14.02 10.57 3.67
C LEU A 45 -14.17 11.82 2.77
N SER A 46 -13.86 13.01 3.30
CA SER A 46 -13.97 14.29 2.61
C SER A 46 -12.73 15.14 2.86
N ALA A 47 -11.53 14.55 2.68
CA ALA A 47 -10.26 15.15 3.02
C ALA A 47 -10.04 16.50 2.30
N ASP A 48 -9.93 17.60 3.06
CA ASP A 48 -9.43 18.87 2.55
C ASP A 48 -7.91 18.92 2.67
N LEU A 49 -7.23 18.79 1.53
CA LEU A 49 -5.77 18.81 1.47
C LEU A 49 -5.18 20.23 1.63
N ASN A 50 -6.00 21.29 1.51
CA ASN A 50 -5.56 22.67 1.72
C ASN A 50 -5.61 23.06 3.22
N SER A 51 -6.29 22.29 4.05
CA SER A 51 -6.38 22.53 5.49
C SER A 51 -5.15 21.98 6.20
N THR A 52 -4.22 22.86 6.62
CA THR A 52 -3.03 22.47 7.41
C THR A 52 -3.42 21.77 8.72
N ALA A 53 -4.52 22.20 9.36
CA ALA A 53 -5.00 21.58 10.59
C ALA A 53 -5.47 20.14 10.36
N ASP A 54 -6.24 19.89 9.27
CA ASP A 54 -6.72 18.57 8.93
C ASP A 54 -5.58 17.65 8.45
N ASN A 55 -4.61 18.20 7.71
CA ASN A 55 -3.41 17.46 7.31
C ASN A 55 -2.61 17.00 8.54
N SER A 56 -2.41 17.90 9.51
CA SER A 56 -1.74 17.57 10.76
C SER A 56 -2.51 16.51 11.57
N ALA A 57 -3.84 16.60 11.61
CA ALA A 57 -4.68 15.63 12.29
C ALA A 57 -4.64 14.25 11.60
N ARG A 58 -4.67 14.19 10.26
CA ARG A 58 -4.48 12.94 9.49
C ARG A 58 -3.11 12.32 9.73
N LYS A 59 -2.04 13.12 9.73
CA LYS A 59 -0.68 12.64 10.04
C LYS A 59 -0.61 12.06 11.44
N LYS A 60 -1.21 12.73 12.44
CA LYS A 60 -1.30 12.21 13.80
C LYS A 60 -2.10 10.92 13.88
N LEU A 61 -3.24 10.85 13.18
CA LEU A 61 -4.06 9.64 13.12
C LEU A 61 -3.28 8.46 12.54
N LEU A 62 -2.55 8.64 11.43
CA LEU A 62 -1.73 7.59 10.84
C LEU A 62 -0.57 7.18 11.78
N GLY A 63 -0.02 8.14 12.54
CA GLY A 63 0.97 7.88 13.59
C GLY A 63 0.42 6.97 14.68
N GLU A 64 -0.73 7.30 15.25
CA GLU A 64 -1.37 6.48 16.30
C GLU A 64 -1.81 5.11 15.78
N PHE A 65 -2.36 5.06 14.58
CA PHE A 65 -2.90 3.83 13.99
C PHE A 65 -1.82 2.88 13.48
N ARG A 66 -0.75 3.38 12.81
CA ARG A 66 0.26 2.55 12.12
C ARG A 66 1.70 2.92 12.38
N GLY A 67 1.95 3.92 13.24
CA GLY A 67 3.30 4.33 13.63
C GLY A 67 3.98 5.36 12.72
N TYR A 68 3.25 5.98 11.77
CA TYR A 68 3.83 6.96 10.85
C TYR A 68 4.46 8.15 11.59
N GLY A 69 5.75 8.39 11.33
CA GLY A 69 6.51 9.45 12.01
C GLY A 69 6.86 9.16 13.48
N LEU A 70 6.52 7.96 13.99
CA LEU A 70 6.80 7.53 15.36
C LEU A 70 7.82 6.37 15.41
N ASP A 71 8.40 6.02 14.28
CA ASP A 71 9.41 4.96 14.12
C ASP A 71 8.99 3.62 14.78
N ARG A 72 7.76 3.19 14.50
CA ARG A 72 7.20 1.94 15.02
C ARG A 72 6.21 1.32 14.05
N ASP A 73 5.82 0.09 14.31
CA ASP A 73 4.82 -0.70 13.57
C ASP A 73 5.17 -0.80 12.06
N LEU A 74 4.22 -0.48 11.18
CA LEU A 74 4.44 -0.51 9.74
C LEU A 74 5.53 0.48 9.29
N PHE A 75 5.69 1.59 10.00
CA PHE A 75 6.58 2.69 9.62
C PHE A 75 7.88 2.73 10.43
N GLU A 76 8.29 1.59 11.03
CA GLU A 76 9.62 1.48 11.62
C GLU A 76 10.70 1.68 10.56
N ARG A 77 11.65 2.60 10.82
CA ARG A 77 12.73 2.99 9.89
C ARG A 77 12.23 3.49 8.53
N PHE A 78 11.06 4.11 8.51
CA PHE A 78 10.52 4.68 7.27
C PHE A 78 11.38 5.88 6.81
N PRO A 79 11.67 6.00 5.51
CA PRO A 79 12.42 7.14 4.99
C PRO A 79 11.80 8.48 5.36
N THR A 80 12.63 9.46 5.69
CA THR A 80 12.15 10.80 6.13
C THR A 80 12.11 11.82 5.00
N GLU A 81 12.96 11.65 3.99
CA GLU A 81 13.06 12.55 2.83
C GLU A 81 12.51 11.83 1.60
N ILE A 82 11.23 12.06 1.29
CA ILE A 82 10.54 11.37 0.22
C ILE A 82 9.94 12.38 -0.75
N GLU A 83 10.26 12.22 -2.04
CA GLU A 83 9.59 12.93 -3.13
C GLU A 83 8.42 12.11 -3.64
N TRP A 84 7.19 12.58 -3.39
CA TRP A 84 5.98 11.89 -3.81
C TRP A 84 5.54 12.26 -5.21
N SER A 85 5.08 11.27 -5.95
CA SER A 85 4.50 11.41 -7.30
C SER A 85 3.30 10.48 -7.46
N LEU A 86 2.32 10.92 -8.25
CA LEU A 86 1.28 10.06 -8.78
C LEU A 86 1.78 9.50 -10.10
N CYS A 87 1.80 8.17 -10.22
CA CYS A 87 2.34 7.45 -11.37
C CYS A 87 1.30 6.49 -11.95
N ILE A 88 1.43 6.20 -13.24
CA ILE A 88 0.70 5.13 -13.93
C ILE A 88 1.63 3.96 -14.18
N PHE A 89 1.16 2.77 -13.85
CA PHE A 89 1.84 1.50 -14.05
C PHE A 89 1.15 0.70 -15.15
N ALA A 90 1.96 -0.03 -15.90
CA ALA A 90 1.52 -0.98 -16.92
C ALA A 90 1.88 -2.42 -16.48
N ARG A 91 1.33 -3.39 -17.16
CA ARG A 91 1.49 -4.82 -16.84
C ARG A 91 2.95 -5.26 -16.69
N ASP A 92 3.84 -4.76 -17.53
CA ASP A 92 5.27 -5.12 -17.50
C ASP A 92 5.97 -4.64 -16.22
N ASP A 93 5.43 -3.60 -15.56
CA ASP A 93 5.98 -3.08 -14.31
C ASP A 93 5.73 -4.00 -13.10
N LEU A 94 4.79 -4.96 -13.18
CA LEU A 94 4.55 -5.94 -12.11
C LEU A 94 5.82 -6.69 -11.71
N SER A 95 6.69 -6.98 -12.67
CA SER A 95 7.97 -7.66 -12.43
C SER A 95 8.95 -6.88 -11.57
N LYS A 96 8.77 -5.55 -11.48
CA LYS A 96 9.62 -4.60 -10.74
C LYS A 96 9.18 -4.39 -9.30
N ILE A 97 8.00 -4.90 -8.91
CA ILE A 97 7.38 -4.64 -7.61
C ILE A 97 7.72 -5.76 -6.63
N ARG A 98 7.97 -5.40 -5.37
CA ARG A 98 8.31 -6.31 -4.27
C ARG A 98 7.46 -6.02 -3.04
N TYR A 99 7.19 -7.06 -2.28
CA TYR A 99 6.68 -6.94 -0.91
C TYR A 99 7.77 -6.40 0.03
N ILE A 100 7.34 -5.83 1.14
CA ILE A 100 8.22 -5.54 2.29
C ILE A 100 8.80 -6.83 2.86
N ASP A 101 9.90 -6.72 3.57
CA ASP A 101 10.50 -7.83 4.33
C ASP A 101 9.65 -8.19 5.54
N TYR A 102 8.70 -9.08 5.33
CA TYR A 102 7.81 -9.59 6.38
C TYR A 102 7.57 -11.08 6.17
N SER A 103 7.56 -11.84 7.25
CA SER A 103 7.55 -13.32 7.23
C SER A 103 6.44 -13.90 6.35
N TYR A 104 5.22 -13.36 6.42
CA TYR A 104 4.10 -13.83 5.61
C TYR A 104 4.35 -13.67 4.10
N TRP A 105 4.85 -12.50 3.68
CA TRP A 105 5.13 -12.23 2.27
C TRP A 105 6.34 -13.00 1.75
N ASN A 106 7.35 -13.19 2.61
CA ASN A 106 8.51 -14.01 2.30
C ASN A 106 8.10 -15.46 2.06
N GLU A 107 7.26 -16.03 2.93
CA GLU A 107 6.77 -17.40 2.78
C GLU A 107 5.89 -17.53 1.53
N LEU A 108 4.90 -16.65 1.35
CA LEU A 108 3.99 -16.66 0.22
C LEU A 108 4.72 -16.58 -1.13
N SER A 109 5.82 -15.81 -1.20
CA SER A 109 6.62 -15.63 -2.42
C SER A 109 7.86 -16.53 -2.50
N GLN A 110 8.02 -17.49 -1.56
CA GLN A 110 9.21 -18.34 -1.47
C GLN A 110 10.53 -17.54 -1.42
N GLY A 111 10.56 -16.47 -0.63
CA GLY A 111 11.73 -15.61 -0.43
C GLY A 111 12.03 -14.62 -1.55
N THR A 112 11.29 -14.65 -2.66
CA THR A 112 11.55 -13.73 -3.80
C THR A 112 10.96 -12.33 -3.58
N LYS A 113 10.06 -12.17 -2.62
CA LYS A 113 9.24 -10.96 -2.36
C LYS A 113 8.42 -10.50 -3.58
N SER A 114 8.29 -11.34 -4.61
CA SER A 114 7.60 -11.03 -5.86
C SER A 114 6.11 -11.33 -5.76
N PRO A 115 5.21 -10.35 -6.04
CA PRO A 115 3.78 -10.61 -6.15
C PRO A 115 3.43 -11.63 -7.23
N LEU A 116 4.18 -11.68 -8.34
CA LEU A 116 3.98 -12.66 -9.40
C LEU A 116 4.26 -14.08 -8.89
N LYS A 117 5.36 -14.27 -8.11
CA LYS A 117 5.67 -15.57 -7.50
C LYS A 117 4.62 -15.98 -6.46
N ALA A 118 4.17 -15.03 -5.66
CA ALA A 118 3.07 -15.25 -4.73
C ALA A 118 1.79 -15.71 -5.47
N ALA A 119 1.44 -15.09 -6.58
CA ALA A 119 0.29 -15.47 -7.40
C ALA A 119 0.42 -16.91 -7.92
N GLU A 120 1.60 -17.33 -8.41
CA GLU A 120 1.84 -18.73 -8.81
C GLU A 120 1.59 -19.71 -7.65
N ASN A 121 2.08 -19.39 -6.45
CA ASN A 121 1.92 -20.24 -5.28
C ASN A 121 0.46 -20.31 -4.81
N ILE A 122 -0.27 -19.19 -4.84
CA ILE A 122 -1.71 -19.13 -4.52
C ILE A 122 -2.50 -20.02 -5.49
N LEU A 123 -2.23 -19.92 -6.79
CA LEU A 123 -2.87 -20.78 -7.81
C LEU A 123 -2.51 -22.26 -7.64
N GLY A 124 -1.35 -22.54 -7.06
CA GLY A 124 -0.93 -23.89 -6.64
C GLY A 124 -1.59 -24.41 -5.35
N GLY A 125 -2.46 -23.61 -4.71
CA GLY A 125 -3.15 -23.98 -3.47
C GLY A 125 -2.33 -23.76 -2.19
N ALA A 126 -1.39 -22.81 -2.19
CA ALA A 126 -0.58 -22.51 -1.01
C ALA A 126 -1.43 -22.02 0.17
N GLU A 127 -1.12 -22.55 1.35
CA GLU A 127 -1.57 -22.03 2.65
C GLU A 127 -0.35 -21.52 3.41
N ILE A 128 -0.47 -20.36 4.05
CA ILE A 128 0.64 -19.73 4.75
C ILE A 128 0.32 -19.67 6.24
N TYR A 129 1.11 -20.35 7.05
CA TYR A 129 0.92 -20.47 8.51
C TYR A 129 -0.50 -20.94 8.87
N GLY A 130 -1.07 -21.88 8.09
CA GLY A 130 -2.43 -22.38 8.28
C GLY A 130 -3.54 -21.38 7.90
N GLN A 131 -3.19 -20.28 7.25
CA GLN A 131 -4.15 -19.30 6.74
C GLN A 131 -4.42 -19.51 5.25
N SER A 132 -5.70 -19.53 4.90
CA SER A 132 -6.14 -19.62 3.52
C SER A 132 -5.74 -18.39 2.70
N THR A 133 -5.36 -18.62 1.45
CA THR A 133 -5.06 -17.56 0.47
C THR A 133 -6.30 -17.18 -0.37
N GLU A 134 -7.48 -17.69 -0.04
CA GLU A 134 -8.73 -17.45 -0.77
C GLU A 134 -9.11 -15.97 -0.86
N GLY A 135 -8.74 -15.16 0.15
CA GLY A 135 -8.97 -13.71 0.14
C GLY A 135 -8.31 -12.99 -1.05
N PHE A 136 -7.14 -13.45 -1.50
CA PHE A 136 -6.47 -12.91 -2.69
C PHE A 136 -7.21 -13.29 -3.97
N VAL A 137 -7.73 -14.52 -4.04
CA VAL A 137 -8.53 -14.98 -5.18
C VAL A 137 -9.82 -14.17 -5.31
N LYS A 138 -10.54 -13.95 -4.19
CA LYS A 138 -11.74 -13.10 -4.16
C LYS A 138 -11.44 -11.66 -4.60
N ALA A 139 -10.31 -11.11 -4.17
CA ALA A 139 -9.88 -9.78 -4.61
C ALA A 139 -9.58 -9.74 -6.12
N ALA A 140 -8.98 -10.78 -6.69
CA ALA A 140 -8.78 -10.88 -8.14
C ALA A 140 -10.12 -11.03 -8.90
N GLU A 141 -11.07 -11.78 -8.36
CA GLU A 141 -12.42 -11.89 -8.91
C GLU A 141 -13.17 -10.55 -8.88
N PHE A 142 -12.98 -9.76 -7.82
CA PHE A 142 -13.53 -8.39 -7.77
C PHE A 142 -13.05 -7.54 -8.96
N LEU A 143 -11.75 -7.61 -9.33
CA LEU A 143 -11.22 -6.93 -10.52
C LEU A 143 -11.87 -7.45 -11.80
N LYS A 144 -11.99 -8.77 -11.95
CA LYS A 144 -12.61 -9.42 -13.13
C LYS A 144 -14.07 -9.01 -13.33
N ASN A 145 -14.76 -8.68 -12.23
CA ASN A 145 -16.12 -8.19 -12.24
C ASN A 145 -16.23 -6.66 -12.39
N GLY A 146 -15.15 -5.98 -12.79
CA GLY A 146 -15.13 -4.54 -13.03
C GLY A 146 -14.94 -3.68 -11.79
N GLY A 147 -14.60 -4.29 -10.66
CA GLY A 147 -14.24 -3.58 -9.43
C GLY A 147 -12.96 -2.76 -9.58
N LYS A 148 -12.86 -1.70 -8.78
CA LYS A 148 -11.67 -0.83 -8.75
C LYS A 148 -11.15 -0.72 -7.33
N PHE A 149 -9.85 -0.85 -7.18
CA PHE A 149 -9.18 -0.67 -5.90
C PHE A 149 -8.76 0.78 -5.67
N PRO A 150 -8.63 1.21 -4.40
CA PRO A 150 -7.84 2.39 -4.03
C PRO A 150 -6.41 2.29 -4.55
N ARG A 151 -5.74 3.42 -4.68
CA ARG A 151 -4.35 3.46 -5.14
C ARG A 151 -3.42 2.68 -4.22
N ILE A 152 -2.40 2.08 -4.79
CA ILE A 152 -1.32 1.40 -4.07
C ILE A 152 -0.23 2.41 -3.76
N ILE A 153 0.42 2.28 -2.61
CA ILE A 153 1.51 3.16 -2.19
C ILE A 153 2.81 2.38 -2.25
N LEU A 154 3.78 2.90 -3.00
CA LEU A 154 5.06 2.29 -3.28
C LEU A 154 6.20 3.21 -2.88
N LEU A 155 7.34 2.62 -2.49
CA LEU A 155 8.63 3.31 -2.37
C LEU A 155 9.60 2.84 -3.45
N THR A 156 10.52 3.71 -3.83
CA THR A 156 11.61 3.41 -4.75
C THR A 156 12.83 4.29 -4.47
N SER A 157 14.01 3.86 -4.88
CA SER A 157 15.21 4.69 -4.89
C SER A 157 15.71 4.99 -6.31
N ASP A 158 15.33 4.17 -7.28
CA ASP A 158 15.91 4.16 -8.63
C ASP A 158 14.86 4.28 -9.75
N LEU A 159 13.56 4.26 -9.43
CA LEU A 159 12.42 4.21 -10.35
C LEU A 159 12.36 2.93 -11.21
N GLU A 160 13.15 1.92 -10.87
CA GLU A 160 13.17 0.62 -11.54
C GLU A 160 12.71 -0.51 -10.61
N HIS A 161 12.88 -0.37 -9.29
CA HIS A 161 12.45 -1.33 -8.28
C HIS A 161 11.55 -0.62 -7.26
N PHE A 162 10.43 -1.26 -6.96
CA PHE A 162 9.39 -0.67 -6.10
C PHE A 162 9.06 -1.60 -4.95
N VAL A 163 8.92 -1.04 -3.75
CA VAL A 163 8.49 -1.77 -2.55
C VAL A 163 7.10 -1.32 -2.15
N ILE A 164 6.21 -2.26 -1.86
CA ILE A 164 4.85 -1.96 -1.44
C ILE A 164 4.86 -1.49 0.01
N VAL A 165 4.38 -0.27 0.27
CA VAL A 165 4.11 0.26 1.61
C VAL A 165 2.69 -0.13 2.02
N GLU A 166 1.71 0.12 1.14
CA GLU A 166 0.32 -0.20 1.37
C GLU A 166 -0.33 -0.73 0.09
N GLY A 167 -1.24 -1.70 0.24
CA GLY A 167 -1.90 -2.35 -0.88
C GLY A 167 -1.36 -3.73 -1.24
N HIS A 168 -0.75 -4.44 -0.32
CA HIS A 168 -0.21 -5.79 -0.54
C HIS A 168 -1.25 -6.76 -1.11
N LEU A 169 -2.46 -6.81 -0.51
CA LEU A 169 -3.56 -7.64 -1.01
C LEU A 169 -3.96 -7.24 -2.44
N ARG A 170 -4.07 -5.95 -2.70
CA ARG A 170 -4.46 -5.40 -4.01
C ARG A 170 -3.41 -5.72 -5.08
N MET A 171 -2.12 -5.57 -4.75
CA MET A 171 -1.03 -5.92 -5.66
C MET A 171 -1.01 -7.43 -5.94
N THR A 172 -1.26 -8.26 -4.93
CA THR A 172 -1.39 -9.72 -5.11
C THR A 172 -2.57 -10.06 -6.02
N ALA A 173 -3.71 -9.38 -5.87
CA ALA A 173 -4.87 -9.54 -6.73
C ALA A 173 -4.56 -9.16 -8.19
N TYR A 174 -3.84 -8.07 -8.42
CA TYR A 174 -3.35 -7.71 -9.76
C TYR A 174 -2.36 -8.74 -10.32
N ALA A 175 -1.51 -9.32 -9.48
CA ALA A 175 -0.60 -10.38 -9.92
C ALA A 175 -1.34 -11.68 -10.29
N LEU A 176 -2.50 -11.98 -9.67
CA LEU A 176 -3.40 -13.08 -10.03
C LEU A 176 -4.22 -12.81 -11.30
N ALA A 177 -4.41 -11.53 -11.64
CA ALA A 177 -5.18 -11.09 -12.81
C ALA A 177 -4.42 -9.98 -13.55
N PRO A 178 -3.24 -10.30 -14.15
CA PRO A 178 -2.30 -9.28 -14.65
C PRO A 178 -2.84 -8.52 -15.86
N GLU A 179 -3.84 -9.01 -16.53
CA GLU A 179 -4.55 -8.30 -17.62
C GLU A 179 -5.30 -7.05 -17.12
N TYR A 180 -5.53 -6.94 -15.81
CA TYR A 180 -6.16 -5.77 -15.19
C TYR A 180 -5.13 -4.77 -14.62
N PHE A 181 -3.83 -5.11 -14.66
CA PHE A 181 -2.76 -4.21 -14.24
C PHE A 181 -2.26 -3.39 -15.43
N ASP A 182 -3.16 -2.62 -16.02
CA ASP A 182 -2.82 -1.66 -17.06
C ASP A 182 -3.47 -0.31 -16.75
N ASN A 183 -2.70 0.77 -16.86
CA ASN A 183 -3.11 2.11 -16.46
C ASN A 183 -3.50 2.22 -14.96
N VAL A 184 -2.86 1.45 -14.09
CA VAL A 184 -3.10 1.50 -12.64
C VAL A 184 -2.35 2.67 -12.02
N GLU A 185 -3.10 3.55 -11.35
CA GLU A 185 -2.52 4.67 -10.61
C GLU A 185 -1.95 4.20 -9.26
N CYS A 186 -0.71 4.60 -8.98
CA CYS A 186 -0.05 4.36 -7.70
C CYS A 186 0.61 5.66 -7.19
N PHE A 187 0.62 5.86 -5.88
CA PHE A 187 1.53 6.82 -5.26
C PHE A 187 2.93 6.22 -5.17
N VAL A 188 3.92 6.96 -5.63
CA VAL A 188 5.32 6.54 -5.60
C VAL A 188 6.12 7.56 -4.82
N GLY A 189 6.73 7.13 -3.73
CA GLY A 189 7.69 7.89 -2.95
C GLY A 189 9.10 7.52 -3.36
N LYS A 190 9.85 8.49 -3.90
CA LYS A 190 11.28 8.33 -4.17
C LYS A 190 12.09 8.78 -2.97
N CYS A 191 12.94 7.90 -2.46
CA CYS A 191 13.83 8.14 -1.32
C CYS A 191 15.28 7.76 -1.66
N ARG A 192 16.20 7.95 -0.71
CA ARG A 192 17.59 7.51 -0.86
C ARG A 192 17.68 5.99 -0.75
N GLY A 193 18.60 5.39 -1.54
CA GLY A 193 18.75 3.93 -1.58
C GLY A 193 19.14 3.30 -0.25
N ASP A 194 19.90 4.02 0.59
CA ASP A 194 20.29 3.51 1.91
C ASP A 194 19.10 3.41 2.87
N ASP A 195 18.15 4.35 2.77
CA ASP A 195 16.94 4.35 3.60
C ASP A 195 15.98 3.21 3.20
N LEU A 196 15.97 2.85 1.91
CA LEU A 196 15.10 1.78 1.38
C LEU A 196 15.58 0.36 1.75
N LYS A 197 16.87 0.17 2.07
CA LYS A 197 17.45 -1.14 2.45
C LYS A 197 16.76 -1.81 3.64
N ASN A 198 16.15 -1.02 4.52
CA ASN A 198 15.44 -1.55 5.68
C ASN A 198 14.05 -2.11 5.33
N TRP A 199 13.60 -1.91 4.09
CA TRP A 199 12.26 -2.28 3.60
C TRP A 199 12.29 -3.42 2.57
N LEU A 200 13.48 -3.77 2.08
CA LEU A 200 13.72 -4.81 1.08
C LEU A 200 14.14 -6.15 1.67
#